data_763fcb40008f9c002682ac69ade59b27
#
_entry.id   763fcb40008f9c002682ac69ade59b27
#
_cell.length_a   1.000
_cell.length_b   1.000
_cell.length_c   1.000
_cell.angle_alpha   90.00
_cell.angle_beta   90.00
_cell.angle_gamma   90.00
#
_symmetry.space_group_name_H-M   'P 1'
#
loop_
_entity.id
_entity.type
_entity.pdbx_description
1 polymer ?
#
loop_
_entity_poly.entity_id
_entity_poly.type
_entity_poly.pdbx_seq_one_letter_code
_entity_poly.pdbx_strand_id
1 'polypeptide(L)'
;MKRLLYSLCGIALLFASCTEVGNGPDANNPSKDDDSNVEHPGTKPDELGMAYVWDENAIPEITIHITEDEWNKLLLRFDEHPHNADYFHANFTYKKEGETLYVEDGGVRLRGNTSRRRPEGATGELHNSDNPDWHHCHFGINFRKYHKDADHTIKGIRKLNLKWFKDDACYVREMYCYDLFRRYGIWTAVYNTYCRVWLQVGDESPVYYGVYEQMEAIDDEYIKARIDGMFENKNGHLWKCSFGANFQNTDERNFSWDKDDGVNYVYEFKGDSADFAVAKTQLEDFILKLKGKGEDSFYKWIKEVCDVELLLKTYAVNVVVGMWDDHWNNTNNFYVYFNSTDKFNYQFFFIPYDYDNTLGTSLDCGAQSDAGRQDPYNWGDNGLLMERLMRFEEFRKIYKNALMELVAPENNLFYVDASIARIEAWQAKIQSYISNDTGEDMSLEDIPASWGNHHEYRLLERGANNFFEVKTQSILQMN
;
A
#
# COMPACT_ATOMS: atom_id res chain seq x y z
N MET A 1 17.02 -39.77 20.30
CA MET A 1 17.59 -38.57 20.91
C MET A 1 18.59 -37.97 19.95
N LYS A 2 18.16 -37.06 19.10
CA LYS A 2 19.03 -36.13 18.37
C LYS A 2 18.25 -34.82 18.27
N ARG A 3 18.65 -33.82 19.05
CA ARG A 3 18.13 -32.46 18.99
C ARG A 3 18.75 -31.82 17.74
N LEU A 4 17.95 -31.42 16.78
CA LEU A 4 18.35 -30.50 15.73
C LEU A 4 18.40 -29.09 16.31
N LEU A 5 19.54 -28.45 16.24
CA LEU A 5 19.69 -27.03 16.43
C LEU A 5 19.16 -26.34 15.16
N TYR A 6 18.12 -25.53 15.33
CA TYR A 6 17.76 -24.55 14.31
C TYR A 6 18.74 -23.38 14.40
N SER A 7 19.50 -23.20 13.32
CA SER A 7 20.34 -22.01 13.15
C SER A 7 19.42 -20.83 12.78
N LEU A 8 19.24 -19.92 13.71
CA LEU A 8 18.69 -18.59 13.43
C LEU A 8 19.74 -17.83 12.60
N CYS A 9 19.52 -17.68 11.30
CA CYS A 9 20.14 -16.61 10.52
C CYS A 9 19.42 -15.31 10.83
N GLY A 10 19.74 -14.72 11.97
CA GLY A 10 19.41 -13.35 12.28
C GLY A 10 20.31 -12.43 11.46
N ILE A 11 19.75 -11.68 10.52
CA ILE A 11 20.40 -10.50 10.00
C ILE A 11 20.37 -9.48 11.14
N ALA A 12 21.45 -9.43 11.90
CA ALA A 12 21.67 -8.39 12.88
C ALA A 12 21.98 -7.09 12.14
N LEU A 13 20.97 -6.25 11.94
CA LEU A 13 21.18 -4.84 11.71
C LEU A 13 21.72 -4.24 13.03
N LEU A 14 22.99 -3.94 13.04
CA LEU A 14 23.66 -3.23 14.12
C LEU A 14 23.10 -1.82 14.25
N PHE A 15 22.20 -1.62 15.20
CA PHE A 15 21.86 -0.30 15.69
C PHE A 15 22.91 0.12 16.71
N ALA A 16 23.74 1.06 16.34
CA ALA A 16 24.57 1.79 17.32
C ALA A 16 23.64 2.77 18.06
N SER A 17 23.30 2.45 19.28
CA SER A 17 22.63 3.35 20.21
C SER A 17 23.67 4.34 20.76
N CYS A 18 23.57 5.60 20.37
CA CYS A 18 24.15 6.70 21.14
C CYS A 18 23.02 7.36 21.92
N THR A 19 23.00 7.13 23.21
CA THR A 19 22.23 7.92 24.17
C THR A 19 22.97 9.22 24.46
N GLU A 20 22.42 10.36 24.07
CA GLU A 20 22.67 11.63 24.76
C GLU A 20 21.36 12.31 25.11
N VAL A 21 21.25 12.59 26.40
CA VAL A 21 20.16 13.32 27.05
C VAL A 21 20.40 14.81 26.82
N GLY A 22 19.48 15.50 26.16
CA GLY A 22 19.46 16.93 26.01
C GLY A 22 18.06 17.49 26.24
N ASN A 23 17.81 18.01 27.44
CA ASN A 23 16.59 18.72 27.80
C ASN A 23 16.53 20.09 27.14
N GLY A 24 15.40 20.43 26.52
CA GLY A 24 15.01 21.82 26.22
C GLY A 24 13.67 21.83 25.45
N PRO A 25 12.65 22.58 25.93
CA PRO A 25 11.40 22.67 25.22
C PRO A 25 11.51 23.73 24.12
N ASP A 26 11.59 23.33 22.85
CA ASP A 26 11.35 24.23 21.74
C ASP A 26 9.83 24.25 21.44
N ALA A 27 9.23 25.31 21.98
CA ALA A 27 7.89 25.71 21.62
C ALA A 27 7.94 26.47 20.28
N ASN A 28 7.79 25.76 19.16
CA ASN A 28 7.32 26.23 17.86
C ASN A 28 7.67 25.21 16.78
N ASN A 29 6.96 24.07 16.80
CA ASN A 29 6.94 23.21 15.63
C ASN A 29 5.48 23.03 15.15
N PRO A 30 5.06 23.70 14.06
CA PRO A 30 3.71 23.57 13.52
C PRO A 30 3.53 22.35 12.58
N SER A 31 4.34 21.31 12.71
CA SER A 31 4.31 20.15 11.81
C SER A 31 3.71 18.89 12.45
N LYS A 32 2.71 19.02 13.30
CA LYS A 32 1.84 17.88 13.59
C LYS A 32 0.80 17.79 12.49
N ASP A 33 0.64 16.61 11.90
CA ASP A 33 -0.48 16.29 11.03
C ASP A 33 -1.79 16.43 11.82
N ASP A 34 -2.23 17.67 12.02
CA ASP A 34 -3.55 18.00 12.49
C ASP A 34 -4.56 17.81 11.35
N ASP A 35 -4.54 16.59 10.77
CA ASP A 35 -5.56 16.10 9.84
C ASP A 35 -6.77 15.56 10.64
N SER A 36 -6.91 16.06 11.88
CA SER A 36 -8.04 15.77 12.73
C SER A 36 -9.32 16.25 12.07
N ASN A 37 -10.27 15.38 11.97
CA ASN A 37 -11.72 15.46 11.72
C ASN A 37 -12.40 16.87 11.79
N VAL A 38 -11.78 17.89 11.23
CA VAL A 38 -12.50 19.12 10.92
C VAL A 38 -13.38 18.79 9.72
N GLU A 39 -14.68 18.72 9.91
CA GLU A 39 -15.63 18.63 8.81
C GLU A 39 -15.34 19.76 7.84
N HIS A 40 -14.75 19.39 6.70
CA HIS A 40 -14.61 20.29 5.59
C HIS A 40 -15.86 20.15 4.73
N PRO A 41 -16.81 21.10 4.77
CA PRO A 41 -17.97 21.05 3.91
C PRO A 41 -17.51 20.99 2.46
N GLY A 42 -17.93 19.98 1.71
CA GLY A 42 -17.78 19.93 0.28
C GLY A 42 -16.62 19.09 -0.28
N THR A 43 -16.01 18.18 0.47
CA THR A 43 -14.84 17.41 0.01
C THR A 43 -15.00 15.91 -0.06
N LYS A 44 -16.19 15.40 -0.30
CA LYS A 44 -16.33 14.06 -0.89
C LYS A 44 -15.83 14.15 -2.33
N PRO A 45 -14.86 13.32 -2.80
CA PRO A 45 -14.64 13.19 -4.22
C PRO A 45 -15.99 12.78 -4.83
N ASP A 46 -16.52 13.60 -5.71
CA ASP A 46 -17.73 13.21 -6.40
C ASP A 46 -17.42 12.04 -7.36
N GLU A 47 -18.44 11.33 -7.80
CA GLU A 47 -18.27 10.21 -8.71
C GLU A 47 -17.55 10.64 -10.00
N LEU A 48 -17.71 11.88 -10.45
CA LEU A 48 -17.04 12.44 -11.63
C LEU A 48 -15.54 12.64 -11.38
N GLY A 49 -15.16 13.13 -10.19
CA GLY A 49 -13.76 13.28 -9.82
C GLY A 49 -13.05 11.94 -9.66
N MET A 50 -13.70 10.98 -9.03
CA MET A 50 -13.20 9.60 -8.95
C MET A 50 -13.04 8.98 -10.33
N ALA A 51 -14.05 9.09 -11.19
CA ALA A 51 -14.00 8.58 -12.56
C ALA A 51 -12.88 9.27 -13.38
N TYR A 52 -12.69 10.58 -13.23
CA TYR A 52 -11.66 11.31 -13.96
C TYR A 52 -10.24 10.94 -13.54
N VAL A 53 -9.95 10.94 -12.23
CA VAL A 53 -8.59 10.70 -11.72
C VAL A 53 -8.18 9.24 -11.91
N TRP A 54 -9.09 8.30 -11.68
CA TRP A 54 -8.81 6.86 -11.72
C TRP A 54 -9.16 6.19 -13.05
N ASP A 55 -9.54 6.96 -14.09
CA ASP A 55 -9.68 6.41 -15.44
C ASP A 55 -8.31 6.03 -16.01
N GLU A 56 -8.15 4.75 -16.33
CA GLU A 56 -6.90 4.19 -16.88
C GLU A 56 -6.73 4.36 -18.40
N ASN A 57 -7.72 4.96 -19.09
CA ASN A 57 -7.64 5.14 -20.54
C ASN A 57 -6.67 6.24 -20.95
N ALA A 58 -6.49 7.26 -20.10
CA ALA A 58 -5.55 8.35 -20.33
C ALA A 58 -4.55 8.46 -19.17
N ILE A 59 -3.27 8.52 -19.49
CA ILE A 59 -2.18 8.64 -18.52
C ILE A 59 -1.96 10.12 -18.22
N PRO A 60 -2.23 10.61 -16.99
CA PRO A 60 -2.00 11.99 -16.63
C PRO A 60 -0.51 12.32 -16.54
N GLU A 61 -0.21 13.61 -16.68
CA GLU A 61 1.07 14.23 -16.35
C GLU A 61 0.94 14.97 -15.03
N ILE A 62 1.85 14.72 -14.12
CA ILE A 62 1.93 15.37 -12.81
C ILE A 62 3.28 16.07 -12.72
N THR A 63 3.28 17.38 -12.57
CA THR A 63 4.49 18.15 -12.31
C THR A 63 4.47 18.67 -10.88
N ILE A 64 5.51 18.35 -10.14
CA ILE A 64 5.78 18.88 -8.80
C ILE A 64 6.70 20.09 -8.96
N HIS A 65 6.23 21.27 -8.63
CA HIS A 65 7.00 22.51 -8.66
C HIS A 65 7.40 22.87 -7.22
N ILE A 66 8.67 22.76 -6.90
CA ILE A 66 9.20 23.02 -5.57
C ILE A 66 10.30 24.08 -5.66
N THR A 67 10.35 25.03 -4.71
CA THR A 67 11.46 25.98 -4.69
C THR A 67 12.76 25.28 -4.32
N GLU A 68 13.90 25.83 -4.74
CA GLU A 68 15.22 25.27 -4.39
C GLU A 68 15.40 25.20 -2.86
N ASP A 69 14.93 26.22 -2.13
CA ASP A 69 15.00 26.25 -0.66
C ASP A 69 14.20 25.09 -0.01
N GLU A 70 12.96 24.87 -0.46
CA GLU A 70 12.13 23.74 0.04
C GLU A 70 12.70 22.38 -0.38
N TRP A 71 13.26 22.27 -1.59
CA TRP A 71 13.91 21.05 -2.05
C TRP A 71 15.14 20.73 -1.20
N ASN A 72 15.98 21.70 -0.95
CA ASN A 72 17.15 21.55 -0.09
C ASN A 72 16.78 21.19 1.37
N LYS A 73 15.68 21.77 1.90
CA LYS A 73 15.12 21.36 3.20
C LYS A 73 14.68 19.90 3.19
N LEU A 74 14.02 19.44 2.13
CA LEU A 74 13.58 18.03 1.97
C LEU A 74 14.81 17.10 1.95
N LEU A 75 15.85 17.42 1.19
CA LEU A 75 17.08 16.63 1.11
C LEU A 75 17.78 16.53 2.47
N LEU A 76 17.99 17.64 3.15
CA LEU A 76 18.63 17.66 4.48
C LEU A 76 17.78 16.95 5.52
N ARG A 77 16.45 17.13 5.48
CA ARG A 77 15.55 16.43 6.41
C ARG A 77 15.55 14.91 6.18
N PHE A 78 15.67 14.47 4.93
CA PHE A 78 15.89 13.05 4.64
C PHE A 78 17.20 12.55 5.25
N ASP A 79 18.27 13.30 5.14
CA ASP A 79 19.58 12.93 5.68
C ASP A 79 19.58 12.82 7.21
N GLU A 80 18.84 13.71 7.89
CA GLU A 80 18.67 13.67 9.35
C GLU A 80 17.79 12.49 9.79
N HIS A 81 16.64 12.28 9.11
CA HIS A 81 15.61 11.33 9.46
C HIS A 81 14.99 10.71 8.20
N PRO A 82 15.59 9.67 7.61
CA PRO A 82 15.10 9.11 6.36
C PRO A 82 13.61 8.68 6.36
N HIS A 83 13.07 8.34 7.53
CA HIS A 83 11.67 7.91 7.69
C HIS A 83 10.71 9.00 8.18
N ASN A 84 11.14 10.28 8.17
CA ASN A 84 10.25 11.39 8.53
C ASN A 84 8.97 11.41 7.67
N ALA A 85 7.91 12.03 8.18
CA ALA A 85 6.64 12.20 7.48
C ALA A 85 6.37 13.68 7.12
N ASP A 86 7.40 14.52 7.16
CA ASP A 86 7.29 15.97 6.96
C ASP A 86 6.91 16.29 5.52
N TYR A 87 6.04 17.28 5.36
CA TYR A 87 5.68 17.84 4.06
C TYR A 87 6.42 19.14 3.81
N PHE A 88 6.75 19.38 2.55
CA PHE A 88 7.42 20.57 2.05
C PHE A 88 6.50 21.27 1.05
N HIS A 89 6.55 22.61 1.03
CA HIS A 89 5.70 23.41 0.16
C HIS A 89 6.01 23.17 -1.31
N ALA A 90 4.98 22.91 -2.10
CA ALA A 90 5.08 22.73 -3.54
C ALA A 90 3.79 23.12 -4.25
N ASN A 91 3.90 23.52 -5.51
CA ASN A 91 2.77 23.68 -6.42
C ASN A 91 2.67 22.46 -7.33
N PHE A 92 1.49 22.20 -7.85
CA PHE A 92 1.25 21.01 -8.66
C PHE A 92 0.50 21.37 -9.94
N THR A 93 0.97 20.82 -11.05
CA THR A 93 0.23 20.81 -12.30
C THR A 93 -0.21 19.38 -12.62
N TYR A 94 -1.48 19.18 -12.87
CA TYR A 94 -2.07 17.91 -13.30
C TYR A 94 -2.69 18.07 -14.66
N LYS A 95 -2.21 17.34 -15.68
CA LYS A 95 -2.71 17.40 -17.04
C LYS A 95 -3.28 16.05 -17.45
N LYS A 96 -4.50 16.03 -17.93
CA LYS A 96 -5.17 14.83 -18.44
C LYS A 96 -6.17 15.24 -19.52
N GLU A 97 -6.18 14.55 -20.68
CA GLU A 97 -7.15 14.72 -21.76
C GLU A 97 -7.34 16.17 -22.24
N GLY A 98 -6.26 16.94 -22.28
CA GLY A 98 -6.28 18.34 -22.70
C GLY A 98 -6.70 19.35 -21.62
N GLU A 99 -7.15 18.89 -20.46
CA GLU A 99 -7.38 19.73 -19.29
C GLU A 99 -6.09 19.90 -18.49
N THR A 100 -5.87 21.09 -17.96
CA THR A 100 -4.76 21.40 -17.05
C THR A 100 -5.33 21.97 -15.77
N LEU A 101 -5.07 21.29 -14.66
CA LEU A 101 -5.43 21.71 -13.32
C LEU A 101 -4.17 22.15 -12.57
N TYR A 102 -4.27 23.22 -11.81
CA TYR A 102 -3.16 23.75 -11.02
C TYR A 102 -3.58 23.87 -9.57
N VAL A 103 -2.72 23.41 -8.66
CA VAL A 103 -2.90 23.56 -7.21
C VAL A 103 -1.68 24.26 -6.67
N GLU A 104 -1.92 25.39 -6.03
CA GLU A 104 -0.89 26.21 -5.39
C GLU A 104 -0.70 25.79 -3.93
N ASP A 105 0.54 25.81 -3.47
CA ASP A 105 0.93 25.65 -2.07
C ASP A 105 0.35 24.42 -1.37
N GLY A 106 0.39 23.29 -2.04
CA GLY A 106 0.17 22.00 -1.40
C GLY A 106 1.45 21.45 -0.80
N GLY A 107 1.37 20.23 -0.23
CA GLY A 107 2.51 19.56 0.39
C GLY A 107 3.01 18.37 -0.42
N VAL A 108 4.33 18.24 -0.56
CA VAL A 108 5.00 17.04 -1.06
C VAL A 108 5.91 16.45 0.03
N ARG A 109 5.99 15.14 0.10
CA ARG A 109 6.94 14.44 0.99
C ARG A 109 7.49 13.18 0.33
N LEU A 110 8.60 12.70 0.85
CA LEU A 110 9.08 11.36 0.52
C LEU A 110 8.30 10.30 1.29
N ARG A 111 8.08 9.13 0.66
CA ARG A 111 7.41 8.00 1.28
C ARG A 111 8.13 6.68 0.97
N GLY A 112 7.60 5.59 1.49
CA GLY A 112 8.21 4.25 1.45
C GLY A 112 8.75 3.85 2.81
N ASN A 113 9.09 2.60 2.96
CA ASN A 113 9.80 2.04 4.11
C ASN A 113 11.18 1.58 3.64
N THR A 114 11.37 0.33 3.29
CA THR A 114 12.62 -0.19 2.72
C THR A 114 12.94 0.38 1.34
N SER A 115 11.92 0.83 0.61
CA SER A 115 12.04 1.49 -0.70
C SER A 115 12.31 3.01 -0.62
N ARG A 116 12.39 3.59 0.59
CA ARG A 116 12.62 5.03 0.73
C ARG A 116 14.04 5.39 0.32
N ARG A 117 14.16 6.41 -0.53
CA ARG A 117 15.42 6.79 -1.14
C ARG A 117 15.55 8.31 -1.22
N ARG A 118 16.77 8.82 -1.11
CA ARG A 118 17.11 10.21 -1.36
C ARG A 118 16.89 10.52 -2.85
N PRO A 119 16.17 11.59 -3.20
CA PRO A 119 15.77 11.83 -4.59
C PRO A 119 16.86 12.49 -5.45
N GLU A 120 17.92 13.02 -4.85
CA GLU A 120 19.04 13.64 -5.54
C GLU A 120 20.33 13.55 -4.73
N GLY A 121 21.45 13.22 -5.38
CA GLY A 121 22.80 13.28 -4.85
C GLY A 121 23.07 12.38 -3.65
N ALA A 122 24.21 12.56 -3.02
CA ALA A 122 24.64 11.85 -1.82
C ALA A 122 24.24 12.60 -0.53
N THR A 123 24.33 11.92 0.60
CA THR A 123 24.06 12.50 1.93
C THR A 123 24.87 13.79 2.16
N GLY A 124 24.18 14.84 2.57
CA GLY A 124 24.73 16.17 2.84
C GLY A 124 24.89 17.08 1.62
N GLU A 125 24.64 16.57 0.42
CA GLU A 125 24.65 17.40 -0.80
C GLU A 125 23.34 18.17 -0.94
N LEU A 126 23.45 19.41 -1.40
CA LEU A 126 22.33 20.24 -1.79
C LEU A 126 22.07 20.07 -3.29
N HIS A 127 20.96 20.60 -3.76
CA HIS A 127 20.64 20.65 -5.17
C HIS A 127 21.75 21.28 -5.99
N ASN A 128 22.07 20.65 -7.12
CA ASN A 128 23.13 21.10 -8.02
C ASN A 128 22.59 21.21 -9.44
N SER A 129 22.13 22.40 -9.82
CA SER A 129 21.57 22.70 -11.15
C SER A 129 22.51 22.44 -12.31
N ASP A 130 23.83 22.55 -12.11
CA ASP A 130 24.82 22.36 -13.16
C ASP A 130 25.06 20.86 -13.47
N ASN A 131 24.86 19.97 -12.48
CA ASN A 131 25.06 18.54 -12.63
C ASN A 131 24.21 17.77 -11.62
N PRO A 132 22.89 17.74 -11.80
CA PRO A 132 21.99 17.02 -10.87
C PRO A 132 22.17 15.51 -10.99
N ASP A 133 22.14 14.82 -9.84
CA ASP A 133 22.22 13.35 -9.74
C ASP A 133 20.87 12.83 -9.24
N TRP A 134 19.92 12.70 -10.16
CA TRP A 134 18.54 12.34 -9.86
C TRP A 134 18.36 10.85 -9.56
N HIS A 135 17.54 10.55 -8.55
CA HIS A 135 17.20 9.18 -8.18
C HIS A 135 15.68 8.99 -8.07
N HIS A 136 15.18 7.86 -8.54
CA HIS A 136 13.79 7.51 -8.30
C HIS A 136 13.48 7.40 -6.80
N CYS A 137 12.35 7.92 -6.40
CA CYS A 137 11.80 7.83 -5.05
C CYS A 137 10.27 7.83 -5.10
N HIS A 138 9.62 7.44 -4.02
CA HIS A 138 8.17 7.58 -3.90
C HIS A 138 7.82 8.95 -3.31
N PHE A 139 6.77 9.57 -3.85
CA PHE A 139 6.23 10.83 -3.35
C PHE A 139 4.84 10.62 -2.73
N GLY A 140 4.56 11.35 -1.66
CA GLY A 140 3.22 11.56 -1.13
C GLY A 140 2.81 13.00 -1.34
N ILE A 141 1.65 13.23 -1.94
CA ILE A 141 1.11 14.55 -2.19
C ILE A 141 -0.12 14.76 -1.33
N ASN A 142 -0.20 15.92 -0.67
CA ASN A 142 -1.41 16.42 -0.04
C ASN A 142 -1.68 17.84 -0.55
N PHE A 143 -2.59 17.97 -1.48
CA PHE A 143 -2.94 19.25 -2.12
C PHE A 143 -3.47 20.28 -1.13
N ARG A 144 -4.02 19.86 0.02
CA ARG A 144 -4.61 20.71 1.04
C ARG A 144 -3.75 20.80 2.30
N LYS A 145 -2.46 20.44 2.24
CA LYS A 145 -1.61 20.40 3.44
C LYS A 145 -1.56 21.74 4.16
N TYR A 146 -1.45 22.82 3.42
CA TYR A 146 -1.31 24.17 3.95
C TYR A 146 -2.56 25.03 3.76
N HIS A 147 -3.48 24.59 2.91
CA HIS A 147 -4.76 25.26 2.65
C HIS A 147 -5.92 24.33 2.96
N LYS A 148 -6.97 24.86 3.60
CA LYS A 148 -8.16 24.08 3.95
C LYS A 148 -9.33 24.28 2.98
N ASP A 149 -9.11 25.07 1.92
CA ASP A 149 -10.16 25.39 0.95
C ASP A 149 -10.47 24.21 0.03
N ALA A 150 -11.75 24.05 -0.31
CA ALA A 150 -12.22 22.93 -1.13
C ALA A 150 -11.58 22.87 -2.51
N ASP A 151 -11.13 24.00 -3.03
CA ASP A 151 -10.56 24.14 -4.38
C ASP A 151 -9.12 23.60 -4.50
N HIS A 152 -8.40 23.40 -3.37
CA HIS A 152 -7.06 22.82 -3.34
C HIS A 152 -7.11 21.29 -3.49
N THR A 153 -7.65 20.82 -4.61
CA THR A 153 -7.80 19.39 -4.91
C THR A 153 -7.69 19.16 -6.42
N ILE A 154 -7.44 17.92 -6.82
CA ILE A 154 -7.65 17.49 -8.21
C ILE A 154 -9.02 16.83 -8.31
N LYS A 155 -10.01 17.55 -8.79
CA LYS A 155 -11.41 17.07 -8.92
C LYS A 155 -11.93 16.44 -7.62
N GLY A 156 -11.67 17.08 -6.49
CA GLY A 156 -12.05 16.58 -5.17
C GLY A 156 -11.06 15.59 -4.54
N ILE A 157 -10.07 15.10 -5.26
CA ILE A 157 -9.01 14.27 -4.69
C ILE A 157 -8.00 15.14 -3.96
N ARG A 158 -7.84 14.94 -2.66
CA ARG A 158 -6.95 15.71 -1.78
C ARG A 158 -5.53 15.16 -1.73
N LYS A 159 -5.36 13.84 -1.79
CA LYS A 159 -4.07 13.17 -1.64
C LYS A 159 -3.82 12.19 -2.77
N LEU A 160 -2.58 12.12 -3.21
CA LEU A 160 -2.09 11.10 -4.14
C LEU A 160 -0.81 10.48 -3.58
N ASN A 161 -0.69 9.17 -3.71
CA ASN A 161 0.57 8.48 -3.55
C ASN A 161 1.15 8.19 -4.92
N LEU A 162 2.39 8.63 -5.16
CA LEU A 162 3.13 8.34 -6.39
C LEU A 162 4.19 7.30 -6.06
N LYS A 163 4.04 6.09 -6.59
CA LYS A 163 4.99 5.00 -6.41
C LYS A 163 5.74 4.76 -7.70
N TRP A 164 7.06 4.77 -7.66
CA TRP A 164 7.87 4.25 -8.76
C TRP A 164 7.85 2.71 -8.70
N PHE A 165 8.05 2.05 -9.83
CA PHE A 165 8.05 0.58 -9.97
C PHE A 165 9.38 -0.03 -9.52
N LYS A 166 9.72 0.16 -8.24
CA LYS A 166 10.94 -0.39 -7.65
C LYS A 166 10.94 -1.91 -7.76
N ASP A 167 12.03 -2.46 -8.24
CA ASP A 167 12.22 -3.90 -8.40
C ASP A 167 11.25 -4.60 -9.41
N ASP A 168 10.43 -3.84 -10.14
CA ASP A 168 9.46 -4.37 -11.11
C ASP A 168 9.73 -3.85 -12.54
N ALA A 169 10.62 -4.49 -13.26
CA ALA A 169 10.91 -4.15 -14.67
C ALA A 169 9.72 -4.40 -15.61
N CYS A 170 8.70 -5.12 -15.19
CA CYS A 170 7.45 -5.29 -15.94
C CYS A 170 6.49 -4.09 -15.79
N TYR A 171 6.64 -3.26 -14.76
CA TYR A 171 5.79 -2.12 -14.42
C TYR A 171 4.32 -2.48 -14.18
N VAL A 172 4.00 -3.65 -13.64
CA VAL A 172 2.61 -4.14 -13.59
C VAL A 172 2.18 -4.83 -12.29
N ARG A 173 3.10 -5.23 -11.40
CA ARG A 173 2.74 -6.12 -10.27
C ARG A 173 1.64 -5.54 -9.40
N GLU A 174 1.83 -4.36 -8.87
CA GLU A 174 0.84 -3.72 -8.00
C GLU A 174 -0.40 -3.28 -8.78
N MET A 175 -0.21 -2.76 -10.02
CA MET A 175 -1.30 -2.42 -10.94
C MET A 175 -2.23 -3.61 -11.19
N TYR A 176 -1.65 -4.79 -11.48
CA TYR A 176 -2.39 -6.02 -11.73
C TYR A 176 -3.21 -6.46 -10.51
N CYS A 177 -2.61 -6.40 -9.33
CA CYS A 177 -3.28 -6.85 -8.11
C CYS A 177 -4.51 -6.02 -7.79
N TYR A 178 -4.41 -4.70 -7.83
CA TYR A 178 -5.57 -3.83 -7.57
C TYR A 178 -6.63 -3.91 -8.67
N ASP A 179 -6.25 -4.07 -9.94
CA ASP A 179 -7.20 -4.37 -11.01
C ASP A 179 -7.94 -5.67 -10.75
N LEU A 180 -7.23 -6.74 -10.35
CA LEU A 180 -7.84 -8.02 -10.05
C LEU A 180 -8.81 -7.94 -8.86
N PHE A 181 -8.45 -7.23 -7.79
CA PHE A 181 -9.34 -6.98 -6.67
C PHE A 181 -10.65 -6.32 -7.11
N ARG A 182 -10.55 -5.24 -7.87
CA ARG A 182 -11.74 -4.50 -8.35
C ARG A 182 -12.60 -5.33 -9.29
N ARG A 183 -11.98 -6.06 -10.23
CA ARG A 183 -12.70 -6.98 -11.14
C ARG A 183 -13.41 -8.10 -10.39
N TYR A 184 -12.84 -8.58 -9.31
CA TYR A 184 -13.45 -9.61 -8.48
C TYR A 184 -14.47 -9.07 -7.48
N GLY A 185 -14.72 -7.75 -7.48
CA GLY A 185 -15.72 -7.09 -6.63
C GLY A 185 -15.24 -6.81 -5.21
N ILE A 186 -13.94 -6.79 -4.97
CA ILE A 186 -13.36 -6.41 -3.67
C ILE A 186 -13.29 -4.88 -3.61
N TRP A 187 -14.37 -4.27 -3.16
CA TRP A 187 -14.54 -2.82 -3.13
C TRP A 187 -13.67 -2.11 -2.07
N THR A 188 -13.09 -2.86 -1.11
CA THR A 188 -12.12 -2.33 -0.15
C THR A 188 -10.72 -2.11 -0.76
N ALA A 189 -10.46 -2.56 -1.98
CA ALA A 189 -9.22 -2.26 -2.66
C ALA A 189 -9.14 -0.79 -3.10
N VAL A 190 -7.94 -0.23 -3.08
CA VAL A 190 -7.69 1.14 -3.53
C VAL A 190 -7.79 1.27 -5.05
N TYR A 191 -8.00 2.50 -5.51
CA TYR A 191 -7.85 2.85 -6.93
C TYR A 191 -6.40 3.20 -7.23
N ASN A 192 -5.94 2.79 -8.41
CA ASN A 192 -4.62 3.10 -8.93
C ASN A 192 -4.64 3.19 -10.45
N THR A 193 -3.76 4.00 -11.02
CA THR A 193 -3.52 4.10 -12.46
C THR A 193 -2.08 4.52 -12.71
N TYR A 194 -1.61 4.42 -13.97
CA TYR A 194 -0.33 5.02 -14.36
C TYR A 194 -0.42 6.53 -14.41
N CYS A 195 0.70 7.19 -14.11
CA CYS A 195 0.92 8.61 -14.39
C CYS A 195 2.36 8.83 -14.85
N ARG A 196 2.63 10.00 -15.41
CA ARG A 196 3.97 10.47 -15.74
C ARG A 196 4.34 11.58 -14.78
N VAL A 197 5.53 11.52 -14.19
CA VAL A 197 5.94 12.45 -13.13
C VAL A 197 7.09 13.33 -13.61
N TRP A 198 6.96 14.63 -13.40
CA TRP A 198 8.00 15.62 -13.54
C TRP A 198 8.28 16.31 -12.22
N LEU A 199 9.53 16.67 -12.03
CA LEU A 199 9.98 17.51 -10.91
C LEU A 199 10.60 18.79 -11.48
N GLN A 200 10.19 19.94 -10.96
CA GLN A 200 10.79 21.22 -11.27
C GLN A 200 11.29 21.85 -9.97
N VAL A 201 12.60 22.07 -9.87
CA VAL A 201 13.23 22.77 -8.74
C VAL A 201 13.51 24.21 -9.15
N GLY A 202 13.00 25.17 -8.39
CA GLY A 202 13.14 26.59 -8.68
C GLY A 202 12.59 26.97 -10.07
N ASP A 203 13.37 27.74 -10.80
CA ASP A 203 13.05 28.22 -12.15
C ASP A 203 13.63 27.33 -13.27
N GLU A 204 14.16 26.16 -12.94
CA GLU A 204 14.76 25.24 -13.89
C GLU A 204 13.74 24.56 -14.79
N SER A 205 14.22 23.93 -15.86
CA SER A 205 13.37 23.09 -16.69
C SER A 205 12.92 21.86 -15.91
N PRO A 206 11.65 21.44 -16.03
CA PRO A 206 11.18 20.22 -15.39
C PRO A 206 11.97 18.98 -15.84
N VAL A 207 12.36 18.16 -14.88
CA VAL A 207 13.04 16.88 -15.07
C VAL A 207 11.99 15.78 -15.14
N TYR A 208 12.05 14.93 -16.14
CA TYR A 208 11.14 13.82 -16.27
C TYR A 208 11.58 12.63 -15.44
N TYR A 209 10.83 12.33 -14.38
CA TYR A 209 11.09 11.20 -13.50
C TYR A 209 10.59 9.86 -14.05
N GLY A 210 9.75 9.85 -15.07
CA GLY A 210 9.29 8.64 -15.74
C GLY A 210 7.85 8.26 -15.41
N VAL A 211 7.55 6.98 -15.65
CA VAL A 211 6.25 6.37 -15.38
C VAL A 211 6.16 5.97 -13.91
N TYR A 212 5.09 6.38 -13.27
CA TYR A 212 4.75 6.09 -11.88
C TYR A 212 3.36 5.48 -11.80
N GLU A 213 3.08 4.84 -10.70
CA GLU A 213 1.74 4.52 -10.26
C GLU A 213 1.22 5.67 -9.39
N GLN A 214 0.10 6.29 -9.79
CA GLN A 214 -0.67 7.10 -8.87
C GLN A 214 -1.69 6.21 -8.16
N MET A 215 -1.77 6.34 -6.82
CA MET A 215 -2.57 5.48 -5.97
C MET A 215 -3.38 6.29 -4.98
N GLU A 216 -4.60 5.85 -4.71
CA GLU A 216 -5.47 6.38 -3.68
C GLU A 216 -4.80 6.30 -2.29
N ALA A 217 -4.91 7.34 -1.50
CA ALA A 217 -4.49 7.33 -0.12
C ALA A 217 -5.58 6.72 0.76
N ILE A 218 -5.21 5.78 1.65
CA ILE A 218 -6.16 5.18 2.60
C ILE A 218 -6.23 6.10 3.82
N ASP A 219 -7.24 6.97 3.83
CA ASP A 219 -7.52 7.94 4.89
C ASP A 219 -9.05 8.20 5.01
N ASP A 220 -9.43 9.33 5.59
CA ASP A 220 -10.83 9.72 5.76
C ASP A 220 -11.56 9.94 4.42
N GLU A 221 -10.86 10.36 3.36
CA GLU A 221 -11.48 10.51 2.01
C GLU A 221 -11.74 9.15 1.36
N TYR A 222 -10.84 8.19 1.54
CA TYR A 222 -11.08 6.80 1.14
C TYR A 222 -12.35 6.24 1.77
N ILE A 223 -12.56 6.49 3.08
CA ILE A 223 -13.78 6.07 3.78
C ILE A 223 -15.00 6.79 3.22
N LYS A 224 -14.93 8.12 3.07
CA LYS A 224 -16.04 8.94 2.55
C LYS A 224 -16.46 8.55 1.13
N ALA A 225 -15.52 8.19 0.28
CA ALA A 225 -15.77 7.74 -1.09
C ALA A 225 -16.56 6.42 -1.15
N ARG A 226 -16.60 5.65 -0.06
CA ARG A 226 -17.23 4.32 0.01
C ARG A 226 -18.42 4.21 0.96
N ILE A 227 -19.05 5.34 1.35
CA ILE A 227 -20.19 5.30 2.28
C ILE A 227 -21.43 4.73 1.60
N ASP A 228 -21.76 5.15 0.38
CA ASP A 228 -23.02 4.78 -0.26
C ASP A 228 -23.03 3.31 -0.70
N GLY A 229 -23.56 2.44 0.15
CA GLY A 229 -23.74 1.00 -0.11
C GLY A 229 -22.54 0.10 0.22
N MET A 230 -21.46 0.67 0.76
CA MET A 230 -20.24 -0.04 1.15
C MET A 230 -20.03 0.08 2.67
N PHE A 231 -19.47 1.18 3.16
CA PHE A 231 -19.48 1.47 4.58
C PHE A 231 -20.86 2.06 4.98
N GLU A 232 -21.29 1.74 6.18
CA GLU A 232 -22.58 2.22 6.68
C GLU A 232 -22.58 3.74 6.88
N ASN A 233 -21.45 4.27 7.33
CA ASN A 233 -21.24 5.69 7.55
C ASN A 233 -19.73 6.03 7.62
N LYS A 234 -19.40 7.31 7.75
CA LYS A 234 -18.00 7.78 7.84
C LYS A 234 -17.38 7.64 9.24
N ASN A 235 -18.18 7.29 10.25
CA ASN A 235 -17.73 7.28 11.63
C ASN A 235 -17.07 5.93 11.95
N GLY A 236 -15.81 5.94 12.29
CA GLY A 236 -15.10 4.72 12.61
C GLY A 236 -13.59 4.96 12.79
N HIS A 237 -12.89 3.89 13.04
CA HIS A 237 -11.48 3.93 13.39
C HIS A 237 -10.65 3.14 12.38
N LEU A 238 -9.78 3.85 11.69
CA LEU A 238 -8.88 3.31 10.67
C LEU A 238 -7.49 3.07 11.27
N TRP A 239 -6.93 1.89 11.02
CA TRP A 239 -5.60 1.50 11.47
C TRP A 239 -4.76 1.01 10.31
N LYS A 240 -3.53 1.51 10.19
CA LYS A 240 -2.50 0.89 9.37
C LYS A 240 -1.84 -0.22 10.17
N CYS A 241 -1.72 -1.39 9.58
CA CYS A 241 -1.13 -2.59 10.17
C CYS A 241 0.19 -2.89 9.47
N SER A 242 1.28 -2.82 10.23
CA SER A 242 2.64 -3.05 9.78
C SER A 242 3.19 -4.36 10.33
N PHE A 243 4.43 -4.71 10.00
CA PHE A 243 5.08 -5.95 10.41
C PHE A 243 4.84 -6.28 11.89
N GLY A 244 4.33 -7.47 12.14
CA GLY A 244 3.94 -7.95 13.48
C GLY A 244 2.45 -7.82 13.80
N ALA A 245 1.63 -7.29 12.89
CA ALA A 245 0.18 -7.12 13.08
C ALA A 245 -0.59 -8.45 12.95
N ASN A 246 -0.33 -9.38 13.86
CA ASN A 246 -0.85 -10.75 13.84
C ASN A 246 -2.16 -10.94 14.62
N PHE A 247 -2.72 -9.89 15.20
CA PHE A 247 -3.90 -9.91 16.09
C PHE A 247 -3.74 -10.84 17.30
N GLN A 248 -2.52 -11.07 17.76
CA GLN A 248 -2.25 -11.93 18.91
C GLN A 248 -1.80 -11.15 20.15
N ASN A 249 -1.32 -9.95 19.98
CA ASN A 249 -0.66 -9.18 21.02
C ASN A 249 -1.31 -7.81 21.23
N THR A 250 -1.67 -7.52 22.48
CA THR A 250 -2.20 -6.22 22.94
C THR A 250 -1.20 -5.45 23.80
N ASP A 251 0.12 -5.68 23.60
CA ASP A 251 1.16 -4.90 24.27
C ASP A 251 1.02 -3.42 23.88
N GLU A 252 1.02 -2.54 24.88
CA GLU A 252 0.88 -1.09 24.73
C GLU A 252 1.80 -0.50 23.65
N ARG A 253 3.02 -1.00 23.55
CA ARG A 253 4.03 -0.55 22.61
C ARG A 253 3.68 -0.80 21.13
N ASN A 254 2.71 -1.66 20.87
CA ASN A 254 2.30 -1.99 19.49
C ASN A 254 1.34 -0.96 18.90
N PHE A 255 0.80 -0.05 19.70
CA PHE A 255 -0.21 0.92 19.28
C PHE A 255 0.33 2.34 19.31
N SER A 256 0.11 3.07 18.22
CA SER A 256 0.40 4.51 18.17
C SER A 256 -0.61 5.26 17.32
N TRP A 257 -0.77 6.54 17.58
CA TRP A 257 -1.46 7.52 16.76
C TRP A 257 -0.50 8.59 16.19
N ASP A 258 0.73 8.60 16.71
CA ASP A 258 1.76 9.55 16.31
C ASP A 258 2.81 8.82 15.46
N LYS A 259 3.16 9.40 14.34
CA LYS A 259 4.29 8.95 13.53
C LYS A 259 5.55 9.52 14.17
N ASP A 260 6.15 8.74 15.02
CA ASP A 260 7.48 9.07 15.51
C ASP A 260 8.52 8.66 14.46
N ASP A 261 9.42 9.56 14.15
CA ASP A 261 10.47 9.33 13.16
C ASP A 261 11.32 8.11 13.55
N GLY A 262 11.29 7.08 12.70
CA GLY A 262 12.11 5.88 12.86
C GLY A 262 11.52 4.79 13.77
N VAL A 263 10.31 4.93 14.28
CA VAL A 263 9.61 3.87 15.01
C VAL A 263 8.56 3.20 14.13
N ASN A 264 8.69 1.90 13.90
CA ASN A 264 7.67 1.10 13.23
C ASN A 264 6.68 0.59 14.27
N TYR A 265 5.49 1.18 14.29
CA TYR A 265 4.39 0.67 15.09
C TYR A 265 3.69 -0.48 14.37
N VAL A 266 3.26 -1.46 15.15
CA VAL A 266 2.50 -2.60 14.62
C VAL A 266 1.13 -2.14 14.16
N TYR A 267 0.45 -1.32 14.97
CA TYR A 267 -0.86 -0.74 14.69
C TYR A 267 -0.78 0.79 14.80
N GLU A 268 -0.84 1.48 13.68
CA GLU A 268 -0.81 2.94 13.61
C GLU A 268 -2.23 3.47 13.39
N PHE A 269 -2.77 4.19 14.36
CA PHE A 269 -4.07 4.84 14.24
C PHE A 269 -4.03 6.00 13.25
N LYS A 270 -4.99 6.03 12.32
CA LYS A 270 -5.06 7.03 11.25
C LYS A 270 -6.15 8.10 11.49
N GLY A 271 -6.60 8.25 12.71
CA GLY A 271 -7.58 9.24 13.14
C GLY A 271 -7.02 10.31 14.04
N ASP A 272 -7.91 11.08 14.68
CA ASP A 272 -7.55 12.12 15.64
C ASP A 272 -7.00 11.53 16.95
N SER A 273 -6.03 12.21 17.54
CA SER A 273 -5.47 11.83 18.85
C SER A 273 -6.53 11.75 19.97
N ALA A 274 -7.57 12.56 19.87
CA ALA A 274 -8.68 12.56 20.85
C ALA A 274 -9.44 11.22 20.84
N ASP A 275 -9.50 10.53 19.71
CA ASP A 275 -10.20 9.25 19.56
C ASP A 275 -9.31 8.04 19.80
N PHE A 276 -7.99 8.22 19.93
CA PHE A 276 -7.03 7.13 20.02
C PHE A 276 -7.36 6.13 21.13
N ALA A 277 -7.71 6.60 22.32
CA ALA A 277 -8.00 5.71 23.45
C ALA A 277 -9.24 4.82 23.20
N VAL A 278 -10.24 5.36 22.51
CA VAL A 278 -11.46 4.61 22.14
C VAL A 278 -11.13 3.63 21.03
N ALA A 279 -10.44 4.08 20.00
CA ALA A 279 -10.02 3.28 18.85
C ALA A 279 -9.14 2.10 19.31
N LYS A 280 -8.17 2.35 20.20
CA LYS A 280 -7.31 1.33 20.78
C LYS A 280 -8.12 0.28 21.53
N THR A 281 -9.04 0.70 22.42
CA THR A 281 -9.90 -0.23 23.15
C THR A 281 -10.73 -1.11 22.20
N GLN A 282 -11.20 -0.56 21.08
CA GLN A 282 -11.96 -1.29 20.05
C GLN A 282 -11.11 -2.37 19.37
N LEU A 283 -9.89 -2.02 18.95
CA LEU A 283 -8.97 -2.98 18.34
C LEU A 283 -8.52 -4.05 19.36
N GLU A 284 -8.27 -3.69 20.61
CA GLU A 284 -7.97 -4.64 21.69
C GLU A 284 -9.14 -5.59 21.93
N ASP A 285 -10.38 -5.10 21.95
CA ASP A 285 -11.59 -5.93 22.08
C ASP A 285 -11.68 -6.95 20.95
N PHE A 286 -11.42 -6.52 19.71
CA PHE A 286 -11.38 -7.42 18.56
C PHE A 286 -10.32 -8.52 18.74
N ILE A 287 -9.09 -8.15 19.10
CA ILE A 287 -7.98 -9.09 19.31
C ILE A 287 -8.32 -10.07 20.45
N LEU A 288 -8.85 -9.59 21.56
CA LEU A 288 -9.21 -10.44 22.71
C LEU A 288 -10.34 -11.42 22.36
N LYS A 289 -11.34 -10.97 21.62
CA LYS A 289 -12.43 -11.83 21.13
C LYS A 289 -11.94 -12.85 20.12
N LEU A 290 -11.06 -12.41 19.20
CA LEU A 290 -10.43 -13.29 18.21
C LEU A 290 -9.64 -14.41 18.89
N LYS A 291 -8.89 -14.11 19.95
CA LYS A 291 -8.10 -15.10 20.70
C LYS A 291 -8.94 -15.97 21.63
N GLY A 292 -9.87 -15.37 22.35
CA GLY A 292 -10.47 -15.97 23.55
C GLY A 292 -11.79 -16.70 23.33
N LYS A 293 -12.51 -16.43 22.23
CA LYS A 293 -13.78 -17.11 21.99
C LYS A 293 -13.56 -18.58 21.62
N GLY A 294 -14.36 -19.48 22.23
CA GLY A 294 -14.44 -20.87 21.78
C GLY A 294 -15.04 -20.95 20.37
N GLU A 295 -14.90 -22.08 19.67
CA GLU A 295 -15.23 -22.21 18.25
C GLU A 295 -16.66 -21.77 17.91
N ASP A 296 -17.68 -22.29 18.58
CA ASP A 296 -19.08 -21.93 18.32
C ASP A 296 -19.37 -20.44 18.55
N SER A 297 -18.78 -19.86 19.58
CA SER A 297 -18.95 -18.44 19.91
C SER A 297 -18.16 -17.53 18.98
N PHE A 298 -17.01 -17.98 18.48
CA PHE A 298 -16.24 -17.30 17.46
C PHE A 298 -17.00 -17.29 16.13
N TYR A 299 -17.51 -18.43 15.69
CA TYR A 299 -18.25 -18.55 14.45
C TYR A 299 -19.45 -17.59 14.38
N LYS A 300 -20.21 -17.47 15.46
CA LYS A 300 -21.34 -16.54 15.51
C LYS A 300 -20.88 -15.09 15.49
N TRP A 301 -19.92 -14.77 16.36
CA TRP A 301 -19.40 -13.42 16.51
C TRP A 301 -18.75 -12.89 15.23
N ILE A 302 -17.91 -13.68 14.54
CA ILE A 302 -17.22 -13.19 13.35
C ILE A 302 -18.20 -12.87 12.21
N LYS A 303 -19.30 -13.61 12.10
CA LYS A 303 -20.38 -13.32 11.13
C LYS A 303 -21.22 -12.10 11.52
N GLU A 304 -21.23 -11.70 12.77
CA GLU A 304 -21.90 -10.48 13.25
C GLU A 304 -21.07 -9.23 12.97
N VAL A 305 -19.75 -9.32 13.09
CA VAL A 305 -18.86 -8.16 13.03
C VAL A 305 -18.10 -8.02 11.71
N CYS A 306 -18.17 -9.00 10.82
CA CYS A 306 -17.38 -9.02 9.60
C CYS A 306 -18.19 -9.62 8.43
N ASP A 307 -18.08 -9.01 7.26
CA ASP A 307 -18.42 -9.69 6.00
C ASP A 307 -17.34 -10.74 5.70
N VAL A 308 -17.63 -11.96 6.15
CA VAL A 308 -16.68 -13.08 6.03
C VAL A 308 -16.46 -13.47 4.56
N GLU A 309 -17.46 -13.33 3.71
CA GLU A 309 -17.33 -13.63 2.28
C GLU A 309 -16.37 -12.64 1.60
N LEU A 310 -16.55 -11.34 1.82
CA LEU A 310 -15.64 -10.30 1.32
C LEU A 310 -14.21 -10.53 1.81
N LEU A 311 -14.04 -10.84 3.09
CA LEU A 311 -12.74 -11.11 3.69
C LEU A 311 -12.06 -12.32 3.05
N LEU A 312 -12.76 -13.44 2.89
CA LEU A 312 -12.20 -14.66 2.32
C LEU A 312 -11.93 -14.54 0.83
N LYS A 313 -12.74 -13.79 0.08
CA LYS A 313 -12.46 -13.42 -1.31
C LYS A 313 -11.21 -12.54 -1.41
N THR A 314 -11.02 -11.60 -0.49
CA THR A 314 -9.79 -10.78 -0.42
C THR A 314 -8.56 -11.67 -0.22
N TYR A 315 -8.63 -12.64 0.71
CA TYR A 315 -7.54 -13.58 0.93
C TYR A 315 -7.32 -14.54 -0.23
N ALA A 316 -8.36 -14.92 -0.94
CA ALA A 316 -8.20 -15.72 -2.16
C ALA A 316 -7.40 -14.96 -3.22
N VAL A 317 -7.63 -13.66 -3.39
CA VAL A 317 -6.81 -12.81 -4.27
C VAL A 317 -5.37 -12.74 -3.78
N ASN A 318 -5.12 -12.50 -2.47
CA ASN A 318 -3.77 -12.50 -1.90
C ASN A 318 -2.97 -13.74 -2.29
N VAL A 319 -3.58 -14.90 -2.10
CA VAL A 319 -2.95 -16.20 -2.38
C VAL A 319 -2.74 -16.41 -3.88
N VAL A 320 -3.71 -16.04 -4.69
CA VAL A 320 -3.62 -16.18 -6.15
C VAL A 320 -2.53 -15.30 -6.74
N VAL A 321 -2.38 -14.05 -6.29
CA VAL A 321 -1.30 -13.17 -6.75
C VAL A 321 0.05 -13.45 -6.08
N GLY A 322 0.08 -14.37 -5.12
CA GLY A 322 1.31 -14.73 -4.43
C GLY A 322 1.82 -13.66 -3.47
N MET A 323 0.90 -12.93 -2.83
CA MET A 323 1.25 -11.91 -1.84
C MET A 323 1.72 -12.57 -0.54
N TRP A 324 3.02 -12.71 -0.39
CA TRP A 324 3.63 -13.33 0.80
C TRP A 324 3.82 -12.33 1.95
N ASP A 325 3.95 -11.03 1.66
CA ASP A 325 4.14 -9.97 2.66
C ASP A 325 2.79 -9.44 3.17
N ASP A 326 1.87 -10.35 3.45
CA ASP A 326 0.50 -10.10 3.87
C ASP A 326 0.27 -10.39 5.36
N HIS A 327 -0.99 -10.30 5.80
CA HIS A 327 -1.37 -10.63 7.17
C HIS A 327 -1.15 -12.10 7.54
N TRP A 328 -1.39 -13.05 6.62
CA TRP A 328 -1.36 -14.49 6.93
C TRP A 328 0.06 -15.02 7.08
N ASN A 329 0.97 -14.58 6.21
CA ASN A 329 2.35 -15.05 6.20
C ASN A 329 3.27 -14.14 7.02
N ASN A 330 3.42 -12.87 6.63
CA ASN A 330 4.39 -11.94 7.24
C ASN A 330 3.76 -10.92 8.19
N THR A 331 2.46 -10.99 8.42
CA THR A 331 1.72 -10.09 9.33
C THR A 331 1.95 -8.60 9.04
N ASN A 332 1.91 -8.20 7.76
CA ASN A 332 2.27 -6.88 7.29
C ASN A 332 1.27 -6.37 6.23
N ASN A 333 1.40 -5.13 5.80
CA ASN A 333 0.82 -4.55 4.60
C ASN A 333 -0.70 -4.66 4.46
N PHE A 334 -1.44 -4.20 5.46
CA PHE A 334 -2.88 -4.06 5.37
C PHE A 334 -3.39 -2.92 6.25
N TYR A 335 -4.62 -2.53 6.03
CA TYR A 335 -5.34 -1.67 6.97
C TYR A 335 -6.56 -2.41 7.49
N VAL A 336 -7.04 -1.97 8.65
CA VAL A 336 -8.34 -2.39 9.18
C VAL A 336 -9.17 -1.17 9.51
N TYR A 337 -10.47 -1.26 9.25
CA TYR A 337 -11.42 -0.23 9.57
C TYR A 337 -12.56 -0.80 10.41
N PHE A 338 -12.79 -0.17 11.55
CA PHE A 338 -13.94 -0.44 12.40
C PHE A 338 -14.99 0.61 12.12
N ASN A 339 -16.07 0.26 11.44
CA ASN A 339 -17.11 1.20 11.03
C ASN A 339 -18.08 1.49 12.18
N SER A 340 -17.58 2.06 13.24
CA SER A 340 -18.30 2.53 14.41
C SER A 340 -17.35 3.24 15.37
N THR A 341 -17.86 4.18 16.14
CA THR A 341 -17.14 4.77 17.29
C THR A 341 -17.44 4.05 18.59
N ASP A 342 -18.33 3.05 18.59
CA ASP A 342 -18.61 2.21 19.76
C ASP A 342 -17.49 1.18 19.96
N LYS A 343 -17.00 1.03 21.18
CA LYS A 343 -15.88 0.16 21.53
C LYS A 343 -16.16 -1.33 21.30
N PHE A 344 -17.40 -1.75 21.34
CA PHE A 344 -17.79 -3.16 21.43
C PHE A 344 -18.82 -3.59 20.38
N ASN A 345 -19.39 -2.61 19.66
CA ASN A 345 -20.39 -2.82 18.62
C ASN A 345 -19.92 -2.12 17.31
N TYR A 346 -19.29 -2.87 16.44
CA TYR A 346 -18.63 -2.40 15.24
C TYR A 346 -18.75 -3.40 14.10
N GLN A 347 -18.58 -2.91 12.87
CA GLN A 347 -18.29 -3.74 11.70
C GLN A 347 -16.80 -3.64 11.40
N PHE A 348 -16.16 -4.78 11.24
CA PHE A 348 -14.73 -4.91 10.89
C PHE A 348 -14.55 -5.10 9.40
N PHE A 349 -13.66 -4.31 8.81
CA PHE A 349 -13.27 -4.41 7.41
C PHE A 349 -11.76 -4.55 7.29
N PHE A 350 -11.34 -5.47 6.42
CA PHE A 350 -9.95 -5.62 6.01
C PHE A 350 -9.72 -4.89 4.68
N ILE A 351 -8.65 -4.11 4.58
CA ILE A 351 -8.30 -3.30 3.41
C ILE A 351 -6.92 -3.76 2.93
N PRO A 352 -6.82 -4.33 1.72
CA PRO A 352 -5.56 -4.78 1.15
C PRO A 352 -4.66 -3.58 0.81
N TYR A 353 -3.34 -3.72 1.05
CA TYR A 353 -2.38 -2.64 0.83
C TYR A 353 -0.98 -3.17 0.48
N ASP A 354 -0.24 -2.43 -0.41
CA ASP A 354 1.18 -2.62 -0.74
C ASP A 354 1.49 -3.95 -1.43
N TYR A 355 0.99 -4.12 -2.66
CA TYR A 355 1.04 -5.36 -3.45
C TYR A 355 2.21 -5.42 -4.44
N ASP A 356 3.30 -4.70 -4.19
CA ASP A 356 4.51 -4.73 -5.03
C ASP A 356 5.25 -6.08 -4.93
N ASN A 357 5.16 -6.77 -3.78
CA ASN A 357 5.78 -8.06 -3.53
C ASN A 357 4.90 -9.25 -3.94
N THR A 358 4.55 -9.34 -5.22
CA THR A 358 3.59 -10.31 -5.76
C THR A 358 4.08 -10.91 -7.07
N LEU A 359 3.25 -11.78 -7.67
CA LEU A 359 3.44 -12.37 -9.00
C LEU A 359 4.82 -13.00 -9.19
N GLY A 360 5.21 -13.83 -8.22
CA GLY A 360 6.44 -14.61 -8.27
C GLY A 360 7.57 -14.10 -7.38
N THR A 361 7.40 -12.97 -6.69
CA THR A 361 8.31 -12.59 -5.61
C THR A 361 8.08 -13.48 -4.39
N SER A 362 9.13 -13.79 -3.66
CA SER A 362 9.01 -14.46 -2.36
C SER A 362 10.27 -14.21 -1.52
N LEU A 363 10.12 -14.16 -0.20
CA LEU A 363 11.28 -14.17 0.69
C LEU A 363 11.94 -15.53 0.66
N ASP A 364 13.26 -15.53 0.55
CA ASP A 364 14.07 -16.74 0.72
C ASP A 364 14.23 -17.07 2.22
N CYS A 365 13.09 -17.34 2.86
CA CYS A 365 13.06 -17.69 4.29
C CYS A 365 12.97 -19.21 4.52
N GLY A 366 13.16 -20.04 3.47
CA GLY A 366 13.11 -21.48 3.57
C GLY A 366 12.31 -22.18 2.47
N ALA A 367 12.03 -23.46 2.64
CA ALA A 367 11.41 -24.32 1.63
C ALA A 367 9.97 -23.96 1.22
N GLN A 368 9.35 -23.00 1.85
CA GLN A 368 7.96 -22.56 1.58
C GLN A 368 7.89 -21.23 0.86
N SER A 369 8.98 -20.73 0.32
CA SER A 369 9.04 -19.41 -0.31
C SER A 369 8.55 -19.35 -1.76
N ASP A 370 8.14 -20.48 -2.36
CA ASP A 370 7.61 -20.53 -3.73
C ASP A 370 6.15 -20.10 -3.79
N ALA A 371 5.91 -18.81 -3.98
CA ALA A 371 4.56 -18.26 -4.07
C ALA A 371 3.70 -18.87 -5.19
N GLY A 372 4.31 -19.41 -6.24
CA GLY A 372 3.60 -20.07 -7.34
C GLY A 372 3.03 -21.44 -6.98
N ARG A 373 3.74 -22.21 -6.15
CA ARG A 373 3.45 -23.61 -5.82
C ARG A 373 3.04 -23.86 -4.39
N GLN A 374 3.13 -22.85 -3.53
CA GLN A 374 2.75 -22.98 -2.12
C GLN A 374 1.28 -23.41 -1.99
N ASP A 375 1.01 -24.33 -1.07
CA ASP A 375 -0.34 -24.80 -0.76
C ASP A 375 -1.24 -23.62 -0.35
N PRO A 376 -2.33 -23.35 -1.07
CA PRO A 376 -3.24 -22.26 -0.76
C PRO A 376 -3.90 -22.35 0.62
N TYR A 377 -4.00 -23.55 1.22
CA TYR A 377 -4.51 -23.73 2.58
C TYR A 377 -3.43 -23.60 3.66
N ASN A 378 -2.18 -23.63 3.26
CA ASN A 378 -1.01 -23.45 4.13
C ASN A 378 -0.17 -22.26 3.65
N TRP A 379 -0.83 -21.13 3.40
CA TRP A 379 -0.20 -19.93 2.89
C TRP A 379 0.74 -19.29 3.90
N GLY A 380 0.35 -19.31 5.19
CA GLY A 380 1.15 -18.79 6.29
C GLY A 380 0.69 -19.36 7.61
N ASP A 381 1.46 -19.11 8.65
CA ASP A 381 1.24 -19.60 10.02
C ASP A 381 1.17 -18.48 11.08
N ASN A 382 1.25 -17.22 10.66
CA ASN A 382 1.31 -16.07 11.55
C ASN A 382 -0.04 -15.34 11.73
N GLY A 383 -0.94 -15.48 10.79
CA GLY A 383 -2.22 -14.77 10.79
C GLY A 383 -3.32 -15.48 11.57
N LEU A 384 -3.50 -15.14 12.86
CA LEU A 384 -4.52 -15.76 13.72
C LEU A 384 -5.94 -15.69 13.13
N LEU A 385 -6.28 -14.58 12.46
CA LEU A 385 -7.62 -14.40 11.87
C LEU A 385 -7.91 -15.50 10.85
N MET A 386 -7.00 -15.70 9.89
CA MET A 386 -7.17 -16.73 8.85
C MET A 386 -7.08 -18.13 9.43
N GLU A 387 -6.17 -18.39 10.36
CA GLU A 387 -6.08 -19.68 11.05
C GLU A 387 -7.43 -20.07 11.67
N ARG A 388 -8.10 -19.12 12.32
CA ARG A 388 -9.40 -19.38 12.97
C ARG A 388 -10.53 -19.55 11.95
N LEU A 389 -10.58 -18.75 10.90
CA LEU A 389 -11.59 -18.88 9.84
C LEU A 389 -11.48 -20.24 9.13
N MET A 390 -10.27 -20.70 8.84
CA MET A 390 -10.04 -21.95 8.13
C MET A 390 -10.41 -23.21 8.95
N ARG A 391 -10.78 -23.10 10.22
CA ARG A 391 -11.29 -24.22 11.01
C ARG A 391 -12.72 -24.61 10.62
N PHE A 392 -13.49 -23.72 9.98
CA PHE A 392 -14.89 -23.96 9.64
C PHE A 392 -15.05 -24.40 8.17
N GLU A 393 -15.82 -25.49 7.98
CA GLU A 393 -16.06 -26.06 6.65
C GLU A 393 -16.75 -25.05 5.72
N GLU A 394 -17.75 -24.30 6.22
CA GLU A 394 -18.44 -23.25 5.46
C GLU A 394 -17.44 -22.22 4.93
N PHE A 395 -16.54 -21.74 5.77
CA PHE A 395 -15.55 -20.71 5.38
C PHE A 395 -14.50 -21.27 4.41
N ARG A 396 -14.04 -22.50 4.61
CA ARG A 396 -13.16 -23.17 3.65
C ARG A 396 -13.83 -23.33 2.29
N LYS A 397 -15.15 -23.62 2.26
CA LYS A 397 -15.89 -23.72 1.02
C LYS A 397 -15.98 -22.40 0.26
N ILE A 398 -16.27 -21.28 0.98
CA ILE A 398 -16.27 -19.92 0.40
C ILE A 398 -14.90 -19.62 -0.19
N TYR A 399 -13.84 -19.81 0.58
CA TYR A 399 -12.46 -19.58 0.16
C TYR A 399 -12.06 -20.44 -1.05
N LYS A 400 -12.38 -21.74 -1.04
CA LYS A 400 -12.12 -22.65 -2.15
C LYS A 400 -12.85 -22.19 -3.43
N ASN A 401 -14.13 -21.86 -3.32
CA ASN A 401 -14.90 -21.37 -4.45
C ASN A 401 -14.28 -20.09 -5.03
N ALA A 402 -13.87 -19.16 -4.17
CA ALA A 402 -13.20 -17.93 -4.60
C ALA A 402 -11.89 -18.20 -5.36
N LEU A 403 -11.06 -19.11 -4.89
CA LEU A 403 -9.84 -19.54 -5.60
C LEU A 403 -10.17 -20.13 -6.97
N MET A 404 -11.17 -20.99 -7.05
CA MET A 404 -11.60 -21.61 -8.32
C MET A 404 -12.18 -20.59 -9.29
N GLU A 405 -13.00 -19.65 -8.81
CA GLU A 405 -13.54 -18.54 -9.62
C GLU A 405 -12.43 -17.66 -10.21
N LEU A 406 -11.39 -17.36 -9.43
CA LEU A 406 -10.27 -16.52 -9.86
C LEU A 406 -9.49 -17.15 -11.01
N VAL A 407 -9.29 -18.47 -11.01
CA VAL A 407 -8.52 -19.19 -12.03
C VAL A 407 -9.37 -19.74 -13.18
N ALA A 408 -10.68 -19.62 -13.11
CA ALA A 408 -11.60 -20.12 -14.13
C ALA A 408 -11.48 -19.30 -15.43
N PRO A 409 -11.25 -19.94 -16.59
CA PRO A 409 -11.07 -19.23 -17.87
C PRO A 409 -12.26 -18.33 -18.24
N GLU A 410 -13.47 -18.78 -17.96
CA GLU A 410 -14.72 -18.08 -18.30
C GLU A 410 -14.91 -16.76 -17.53
N ASN A 411 -14.27 -16.60 -16.38
CA ASN A 411 -14.40 -15.40 -15.55
C ASN A 411 -13.46 -14.26 -15.95
N ASN A 412 -12.48 -14.54 -16.81
CA ASN A 412 -11.53 -13.54 -17.30
C ASN A 412 -10.82 -12.75 -16.17
N LEU A 413 -10.50 -13.43 -15.07
CA LEU A 413 -9.84 -12.87 -13.88
C LEU A 413 -8.33 -13.17 -13.88
N PHE A 414 -7.90 -14.20 -13.17
CA PHE A 414 -6.47 -14.55 -13.05
C PHE A 414 -6.00 -15.53 -14.16
N TYR A 415 -6.89 -16.02 -15.00
CA TYR A 415 -6.53 -16.95 -16.07
C TYR A 415 -5.42 -16.37 -16.97
N VAL A 416 -4.48 -17.22 -17.38
CA VAL A 416 -3.23 -16.83 -18.04
C VAL A 416 -3.43 -15.94 -19.28
N ASP A 417 -4.33 -16.31 -20.20
CA ASP A 417 -4.56 -15.53 -21.43
C ASP A 417 -5.12 -14.15 -21.13
N ALA A 418 -6.05 -14.06 -20.19
CA ALA A 418 -6.63 -12.81 -19.74
C ALA A 418 -5.60 -11.92 -19.03
N SER A 419 -4.73 -12.51 -18.24
CA SER A 419 -3.68 -11.82 -17.49
C SER A 419 -2.62 -11.27 -18.42
N ILE A 420 -2.13 -12.07 -19.37
CA ILE A 420 -1.16 -11.64 -20.38
C ILE A 420 -1.74 -10.50 -21.21
N ALA A 421 -2.96 -10.66 -21.75
CA ALA A 421 -3.58 -9.61 -22.58
C ALA A 421 -3.73 -8.26 -21.85
N ARG A 422 -4.04 -8.27 -20.54
CA ARG A 422 -4.11 -7.05 -19.74
C ARG A 422 -2.74 -6.40 -19.55
N ILE A 423 -1.73 -7.19 -19.21
CA ILE A 423 -0.37 -6.72 -19.03
C ILE A 423 0.17 -6.11 -20.33
N GLU A 424 0.00 -6.81 -21.45
CA GLU A 424 0.42 -6.30 -22.77
C GLU A 424 -0.29 -4.97 -23.13
N ALA A 425 -1.59 -4.87 -22.82
CA ALA A 425 -2.34 -3.64 -23.04
C ALA A 425 -1.83 -2.46 -22.18
N TRP A 426 -1.48 -2.70 -20.94
CA TRP A 426 -0.89 -1.68 -20.07
C TRP A 426 0.52 -1.30 -20.53
N GLN A 427 1.37 -2.28 -20.84
CA GLN A 427 2.72 -2.02 -21.33
C GLN A 427 2.71 -1.24 -22.64
N ALA A 428 1.79 -1.53 -23.55
CA ALA A 428 1.64 -0.77 -24.80
C ALA A 428 1.30 0.72 -24.55
N LYS A 429 0.57 1.04 -23.48
CA LYS A 429 0.27 2.42 -23.09
C LYS A 429 1.48 3.18 -22.57
N ILE A 430 2.37 2.51 -21.83
CA ILE A 430 3.49 3.17 -21.13
C ILE A 430 4.83 3.05 -21.86
N GLN A 431 4.98 2.12 -22.80
CA GLN A 431 6.26 1.80 -23.45
C GLN A 431 7.01 3.03 -23.99
N SER A 432 6.31 3.99 -24.56
CA SER A 432 6.92 5.21 -25.10
C SER A 432 7.36 6.23 -24.04
N TYR A 433 7.03 5.98 -22.77
CA TYR A 433 7.28 6.89 -21.64
C TYR A 433 8.27 6.35 -20.60
N ILE A 434 8.86 5.17 -20.84
CA ILE A 434 9.76 4.53 -19.87
C ILE A 434 11.08 5.31 -19.74
N SER A 435 11.64 5.76 -20.88
CA SER A 435 12.86 6.58 -20.88
C SER A 435 12.65 7.87 -20.08
N ASN A 436 13.55 8.18 -19.17
CA ASN A 436 13.43 9.29 -18.22
C ASN A 436 14.78 9.96 -17.98
N ASP A 437 14.79 11.09 -17.27
CA ASP A 437 15.99 11.91 -17.08
C ASP A 437 16.81 11.47 -15.84
N THR A 438 16.33 10.54 -15.03
CA THR A 438 17.11 10.00 -13.91
C THR A 438 18.17 8.99 -14.35
N GLY A 439 18.02 8.42 -15.55
CA GLY A 439 18.91 7.36 -16.04
C GLY A 439 18.69 5.99 -15.40
N GLU A 440 17.66 5.85 -14.57
CA GLU A 440 17.32 4.61 -13.85
C GLU A 440 16.06 3.96 -14.44
N ASP A 441 15.96 2.62 -14.35
CA ASP A 441 14.78 1.84 -14.73
C ASP A 441 14.24 2.21 -16.15
N MET A 442 15.14 2.21 -17.13
CA MET A 442 14.91 2.69 -18.49
C MET A 442 14.38 1.63 -19.44
N SER A 443 14.18 0.40 -18.96
CA SER A 443 13.70 -0.73 -19.77
C SER A 443 12.37 -1.26 -19.27
N LEU A 444 11.62 -1.86 -20.19
CA LEU A 444 10.39 -2.58 -19.94
C LEU A 444 10.61 -4.04 -20.33
N GLU A 445 10.77 -4.92 -19.36
CA GLU A 445 11.22 -6.29 -19.58
C GLU A 445 10.41 -7.30 -18.78
N ASP A 446 10.09 -8.45 -19.37
CA ASP A 446 9.51 -9.59 -18.67
C ASP A 446 10.61 -10.41 -17.98
N ILE A 447 11.14 -9.86 -16.92
CA ILE A 447 12.15 -10.52 -16.09
C ILE A 447 11.60 -10.69 -14.66
N PRO A 448 12.18 -11.62 -13.88
CA PRO A 448 11.86 -11.74 -12.47
C PRO A 448 12.02 -10.40 -11.74
N ALA A 449 11.19 -10.16 -10.74
CA ALA A 449 11.43 -9.05 -9.83
C ALA A 449 12.84 -9.13 -9.26
N SER A 450 13.52 -8.01 -9.13
CA SER A 450 14.92 -7.98 -8.67
C SER A 450 15.05 -8.35 -7.19
N TRP A 451 13.96 -8.26 -6.43
CA TRP A 451 13.93 -8.56 -5.01
C TRP A 451 13.08 -9.79 -4.70
N GLY A 452 13.63 -10.72 -3.92
CA GLY A 452 12.90 -11.87 -3.39
C GLY A 452 12.46 -12.92 -4.41
N ASN A 453 12.93 -12.88 -5.66
CA ASN A 453 12.57 -13.88 -6.66
C ASN A 453 13.65 -14.97 -6.82
N HIS A 454 13.36 -16.16 -6.33
CA HIS A 454 14.25 -17.30 -6.40
C HIS A 454 13.80 -18.35 -7.43
N HIS A 455 12.67 -18.14 -8.11
CA HIS A 455 12.05 -19.12 -9.00
C HIS A 455 12.01 -18.67 -10.46
N GLU A 456 12.59 -17.51 -10.78
CA GLU A 456 12.69 -16.95 -12.13
C GLU A 456 11.34 -16.86 -12.87
N TYR A 457 10.28 -16.54 -12.16
CA TYR A 457 8.96 -16.41 -12.76
C TYR A 457 8.91 -15.28 -13.79
N ARG A 458 8.18 -15.56 -14.88
CA ARG A 458 7.83 -14.63 -15.95
C ARG A 458 6.32 -14.36 -15.92
N LEU A 459 5.91 -13.21 -16.42
CA LEU A 459 4.51 -12.84 -16.49
C LEU A 459 3.93 -12.99 -17.90
N LEU A 460 4.73 -12.75 -18.93
CA LEU A 460 4.30 -12.78 -20.35
C LEU A 460 4.76 -14.06 -21.05
N GLU A 461 5.98 -14.51 -20.82
CA GLU A 461 6.49 -15.72 -21.43
C GLU A 461 5.73 -16.95 -20.92
N ARG A 462 5.12 -17.71 -21.84
CA ARG A 462 4.37 -18.93 -21.54
C ARG A 462 5.32 -20.09 -21.18
N GLY A 463 4.85 -20.99 -20.34
CA GLY A 463 5.56 -22.24 -20.03
C GLY A 463 5.80 -22.47 -18.54
N ALA A 464 6.78 -23.33 -18.23
CA ALA A 464 7.03 -23.84 -16.88
C ALA A 464 7.35 -22.75 -15.82
N ASN A 465 7.80 -21.60 -16.27
CA ASN A 465 8.12 -20.43 -15.42
C ASN A 465 7.07 -19.32 -15.51
N ASN A 466 5.96 -19.49 -16.25
CA ASN A 466 4.88 -18.52 -16.23
C ASN A 466 4.14 -18.57 -14.90
N PHE A 467 4.12 -17.46 -14.17
CA PHE A 467 3.51 -17.41 -12.83
C PHE A 467 2.01 -17.78 -12.87
N PHE A 468 1.28 -17.27 -13.85
CA PHE A 468 -0.17 -17.51 -13.97
C PHE A 468 -0.49 -18.98 -14.24
N GLU A 469 0.28 -19.63 -15.11
CA GLU A 469 0.13 -21.07 -15.42
C GLU A 469 0.45 -21.92 -14.20
N VAL A 470 1.59 -21.66 -13.55
CA VAL A 470 2.04 -22.40 -12.37
C VAL A 470 1.06 -22.27 -11.22
N LYS A 471 0.63 -21.04 -10.93
CA LYS A 471 -0.31 -20.77 -9.82
C LYS A 471 -1.69 -21.36 -10.09
N THR A 472 -2.21 -21.23 -11.31
CA THR A 472 -3.47 -21.87 -11.73
C THR A 472 -3.43 -23.38 -11.52
N GLN A 473 -2.35 -24.04 -11.95
CA GLN A 473 -2.21 -25.48 -11.75
C GLN A 473 -2.13 -25.87 -10.28
N SER A 474 -1.41 -25.10 -9.46
CA SER A 474 -1.34 -25.30 -8.01
C SER A 474 -2.74 -25.27 -7.36
N ILE A 475 -3.58 -24.32 -7.77
CA ILE A 475 -4.95 -24.18 -7.26
C ILE A 475 -5.84 -25.33 -7.74
N LEU A 476 -5.77 -25.70 -9.03
CA LEU A 476 -6.58 -26.80 -9.59
C LEU A 476 -6.22 -28.16 -9.01
N GLN A 477 -5.02 -28.35 -8.47
CA GLN A 477 -4.56 -29.57 -7.82
C GLN A 477 -4.94 -29.67 -6.34
N MET A 478 -5.56 -28.63 -5.76
CA MET A 478 -6.07 -28.68 -4.39
C MET A 478 -7.15 -29.78 -4.25
N ASN A 479 -7.01 -30.61 -3.26
CA ASN A 479 -7.97 -31.67 -2.91
C ASN A 479 -9.09 -31.20 -1.97
#